data_8f890f345da68ffc9a825a2b358aedea
#
_entry.id   8f890f345da68ffc9a825a2b358aedea
#
_cell.length_a   1.000
_cell.length_b   1.000
_cell.length_c   1.000
_cell.angle_alpha   90.00
_cell.angle_beta   90.00
_cell.angle_gamma   90.00
#
_symmetry.space_group_name_H-M   'P 1'
#
loop_
_entity.id
_entity.type
_entity.pdbx_description
1 polymer ?
#
loop_
_entity_poly.entity_id
_entity_poly.type
_entity_poly.pdbx_seq_one_letter_code
_entity_poly.pdbx_strand_id
1 'polypeptide(L)'
;MGLLSTTKSVLGWMQKNLRFATLSLPTILHTNRKIWYNEGIKSKGECQKMTVVWIVLGVLAVIVLWAMFAYNGLVQQKNWVQEAWAQIDVQLQRRNDLVPNLVETVKGYAKHEQETLTQVIAMRNQIANMGSDVSPQEKMEASNQLSGALKTIFALAESYPDLKANDSFLNLQEELTNTENKISYARQLYNSSVARYNISIQSIPTNIIAGFGGFTKEEMLETPVEARKVPEVKF
;
A
#
# COMPACT_ATOMS: atom_id res chain seq x y z
N MET A 1 73.39 27.70 87.25
CA MET A 1 73.57 28.19 85.88
C MET A 1 73.23 27.06 84.87
N GLY A 2 72.05 26.53 84.87
CA GLY A 2 71.71 25.33 84.07
C GLY A 2 70.29 25.29 83.53
N LEU A 3 69.40 26.23 83.80
CA LEU A 3 67.96 26.17 83.46
C LEU A 3 67.55 27.03 82.19
N LEU A 4 68.44 27.86 81.68
CA LEU A 4 68.13 28.74 80.53
C LEU A 4 68.54 28.17 79.21
N SER A 5 69.27 27.03 79.11
CA SER A 5 69.72 26.38 77.92
C SER A 5 68.69 25.46 77.31
N THR A 6 67.87 24.80 78.11
CA THR A 6 66.85 23.82 77.69
C THR A 6 65.59 24.43 77.11
N THR A 7 65.22 25.63 77.52
CA THR A 7 64.03 26.32 76.97
C THR A 7 64.20 26.84 75.53
N LYS A 8 65.42 27.23 75.16
CA LYS A 8 65.71 27.71 73.77
C LYS A 8 65.71 26.58 72.78
N SER A 9 66.13 25.37 73.19
CA SER A 9 66.12 24.21 72.27
C SER A 9 64.71 23.67 71.99
N VAL A 10 63.83 23.70 73.02
CA VAL A 10 62.43 23.26 72.85
C VAL A 10 61.61 24.26 72.01
N LEU A 11 61.81 25.57 72.25
CA LEU A 11 61.15 26.57 71.39
C LEU A 11 61.61 26.53 69.91
N GLY A 12 62.89 26.27 69.69
CA GLY A 12 63.41 26.09 68.29
C GLY A 12 62.84 24.86 67.59
N TRP A 13 62.65 23.76 68.34
CA TRP A 13 62.05 22.53 67.78
C TRP A 13 60.53 22.71 67.54
N MET A 14 59.83 23.39 68.40
CA MET A 14 58.41 23.73 68.18
C MET A 14 58.18 24.67 67.01
N GLN A 15 58.98 25.69 66.81
CA GLN A 15 58.88 26.60 65.68
C GLN A 15 59.18 25.92 64.38
N LYS A 16 60.13 24.98 64.36
CA LYS A 16 60.42 24.20 63.09
C LYS A 16 59.28 23.27 62.75
N ASN A 17 58.68 22.60 63.70
CA ASN A 17 57.55 21.68 63.43
C ASN A 17 56.23 22.41 63.09
N LEU A 18 55.99 23.59 63.67
CA LEU A 18 54.85 24.43 63.28
C LEU A 18 54.96 24.99 61.85
N ARG A 19 56.14 25.27 61.30
CA ARG A 19 56.33 25.70 59.95
C ARG A 19 56.06 24.57 58.93
N PHE A 20 56.34 23.33 59.25
CA PHE A 20 56.03 22.18 58.43
C PHE A 20 54.54 21.87 58.38
N ALA A 21 53.81 22.08 59.49
CA ALA A 21 52.37 21.85 59.56
C ALA A 21 51.53 22.90 58.77
N THR A 22 52.01 24.14 58.72
CA THR A 22 51.28 25.23 57.99
C THR A 22 51.49 25.27 56.49
N LEU A 23 52.52 24.59 55.97
CA LEU A 23 52.82 24.59 54.52
C LEU A 23 52.13 23.44 53.72
N SER A 24 51.60 22.44 54.39
CA SER A 24 51.02 21.28 53.72
C SER A 24 49.48 21.29 53.61
N LEU A 25 48.77 22.04 54.48
CA LEU A 25 47.32 22.07 54.51
C LEU A 25 46.62 22.73 53.29
N PRO A 26 47.07 23.88 52.77
CA PRO A 26 46.40 24.49 51.61
C PRO A 26 46.57 23.71 50.32
N THR A 27 47.70 23.02 50.14
CA THR A 27 47.99 22.26 48.92
C THR A 27 47.16 21.00 48.81
N ILE A 28 46.92 20.28 49.91
CA ILE A 28 46.11 19.06 49.97
C ILE A 28 44.62 19.39 49.71
N LEU A 29 44.12 20.48 50.28
CA LEU A 29 42.71 20.90 50.09
C LEU A 29 42.45 21.37 48.63
N HIS A 30 43.44 22.02 48.01
CA HIS A 30 43.27 22.49 46.63
C HIS A 30 43.37 21.35 45.62
N THR A 31 44.18 20.33 45.89
CA THR A 31 44.31 19.14 45.04
C THR A 31 43.07 18.27 45.10
N ASN A 32 42.54 18.01 46.31
CA ASN A 32 41.31 17.26 46.47
C ASN A 32 40.11 17.95 45.83
N ARG A 33 39.97 19.27 45.92
CA ARG A 33 38.87 20.00 45.26
C ARG A 33 38.90 19.88 43.74
N LYS A 34 40.07 19.89 43.11
CA LYS A 34 40.23 19.69 41.68
C LYS A 34 39.87 18.26 41.26
N ILE A 35 40.21 17.25 42.05
CA ILE A 35 39.89 15.85 41.78
C ILE A 35 38.37 15.66 41.79
N TRP A 36 37.68 16.10 42.82
CA TRP A 36 36.21 16.00 42.94
C TRP A 36 35.48 16.79 41.83
N TYR A 37 35.99 17.96 41.46
CA TYR A 37 35.43 18.74 40.36
C TYR A 37 35.57 18.05 39.03
N ASN A 38 36.73 17.48 38.70
CA ASN A 38 36.99 16.76 37.45
C ASN A 38 36.21 15.43 37.34
N GLU A 39 36.07 14.69 38.45
CA GLU A 39 35.25 13.46 38.46
C GLU A 39 33.75 13.78 38.33
N GLY A 40 33.27 14.85 38.93
CA GLY A 40 31.88 15.30 38.77
C GLY A 40 31.53 15.76 37.35
N ILE A 41 32.49 16.36 36.65
CA ILE A 41 32.30 16.74 35.22
C ILE A 41 32.33 15.50 34.33
N LYS A 42 33.24 14.56 34.60
CA LYS A 42 33.36 13.33 33.79
C LYS A 42 32.14 12.43 33.95
N SER A 43 31.59 12.29 35.17
CA SER A 43 30.37 11.53 35.43
C SER A 43 29.12 12.16 34.78
N LYS A 44 29.01 13.50 34.81
CA LYS A 44 27.93 14.22 34.11
C LYS A 44 27.99 14.03 32.60
N GLY A 45 29.18 14.05 31.99
CA GLY A 45 29.39 13.84 30.55
C GLY A 45 29.04 12.41 30.10
N GLU A 46 29.32 11.41 30.93
CA GLU A 46 28.97 10.01 30.63
C GLU A 46 27.45 9.77 30.80
N CYS A 47 26.83 10.31 31.81
CA CYS A 47 25.37 10.23 31.99
C CYS A 47 24.63 10.93 30.83
N GLN A 48 25.12 12.07 30.34
CA GLN A 48 24.53 12.77 29.23
C GLN A 48 24.67 11.98 27.90
N LYS A 49 25.79 11.31 27.69
CA LYS A 49 25.98 10.42 26.52
C LYS A 49 25.03 9.24 26.54
N MET A 50 24.83 8.61 27.70
CA MET A 50 23.88 7.49 27.87
C MET A 50 22.45 7.93 27.58
N THR A 51 22.01 9.10 28.06
CA THR A 51 20.67 9.64 27.74
C THR A 51 20.49 9.91 26.28
N VAL A 52 21.48 10.47 25.57
CA VAL A 52 21.42 10.67 24.13
C VAL A 52 21.30 9.34 23.39
N VAL A 53 22.05 8.31 23.78
CA VAL A 53 21.95 6.97 23.17
C VAL A 53 20.54 6.39 23.33
N TRP A 54 19.93 6.49 24.51
CA TRP A 54 18.56 6.01 24.73
C TRP A 54 17.53 6.78 23.92
N ILE A 55 17.69 8.09 23.77
CA ILE A 55 16.83 8.91 22.91
C ILE A 55 16.95 8.47 21.45
N VAL A 56 18.16 8.28 20.94
CA VAL A 56 18.41 7.82 19.55
C VAL A 56 17.81 6.43 19.35
N LEU A 57 18.01 5.50 20.27
CA LEU A 57 17.39 4.17 20.20
C LEU A 57 15.87 4.24 20.23
N GLY A 58 15.29 5.10 21.04
CA GLY A 58 13.83 5.33 21.08
C GLY A 58 13.30 5.86 19.75
N VAL A 59 13.96 6.84 19.16
CA VAL A 59 13.59 7.40 17.85
C VAL A 59 13.70 6.33 16.75
N LEU A 60 14.78 5.55 16.74
CA LEU A 60 14.95 4.45 15.79
C LEU A 60 13.83 3.40 15.93
N ALA A 61 13.47 3.03 17.14
CA ALA A 61 12.38 2.09 17.39
C ALA A 61 11.04 2.62 16.84
N VAL A 62 10.73 3.90 17.03
CA VAL A 62 9.53 4.53 16.48
C VAL A 62 9.53 4.52 14.95
N ILE A 63 10.67 4.83 14.32
CA ILE A 63 10.81 4.79 12.85
C ILE A 63 10.57 3.36 12.33
N VAL A 64 11.14 2.35 12.98
CA VAL A 64 10.96 0.94 12.58
C VAL A 64 9.50 0.51 12.71
N LEU A 65 8.85 0.83 13.82
CA LEU A 65 7.43 0.52 14.03
C LEU A 65 6.57 1.22 12.98
N TRP A 66 6.81 2.50 12.72
CA TRP A 66 6.11 3.23 11.67
C TRP A 66 6.31 2.59 10.28
N ALA A 67 7.53 2.19 9.92
CA ALA A 67 7.83 1.52 8.66
C ALA A 67 7.08 0.19 8.51
N MET A 68 6.98 -0.60 9.60
CA MET A 68 6.19 -1.84 9.62
C MET A 68 4.70 -1.57 9.37
N PHE A 69 4.11 -0.56 10.02
CA PHE A 69 2.71 -0.19 9.79
C PHE A 69 2.47 0.30 8.36
N ALA A 70 3.37 1.12 7.82
CA ALA A 70 3.28 1.62 6.45
C ALA A 70 3.37 0.47 5.44
N TYR A 71 4.31 -0.45 5.61
CA TYR A 71 4.45 -1.63 4.76
C TYR A 71 3.19 -2.52 4.78
N ASN A 72 2.69 -2.84 5.98
CA ASN A 72 1.47 -3.64 6.12
C ASN A 72 0.25 -2.96 5.49
N GLY A 73 0.16 -1.63 5.60
CA GLY A 73 -0.88 -0.85 4.95
C GLY A 73 -0.81 -0.92 3.41
N LEU A 74 0.38 -0.89 2.83
CA LEU A 74 0.58 -1.05 1.39
C LEU A 74 0.20 -2.47 0.91
N VAL A 75 0.61 -3.50 1.65
CA VAL A 75 0.24 -4.90 1.36
C VAL A 75 -1.28 -5.05 1.39
N GLN A 76 -1.95 -4.49 2.37
CA GLN A 76 -3.41 -4.53 2.48
C GLN A 76 -4.09 -3.85 1.28
N GLN A 77 -3.63 -2.67 0.88
CA GLN A 77 -4.18 -1.96 -0.28
C GLN A 77 -3.96 -2.72 -1.59
N LYS A 78 -2.80 -3.34 -1.77
CA LYS A 78 -2.53 -4.20 -2.92
C LYS A 78 -3.48 -5.39 -2.96
N ASN A 79 -3.74 -6.03 -1.82
CA ASN A 79 -4.71 -7.11 -1.74
C ASN A 79 -6.13 -6.65 -2.08
N TRP A 80 -6.55 -5.44 -1.68
CA TRP A 80 -7.85 -4.89 -2.08
C TRP A 80 -7.96 -4.66 -3.59
N VAL A 81 -6.87 -4.27 -4.27
CA VAL A 81 -6.85 -4.20 -5.73
C VAL A 81 -7.06 -5.58 -6.35
N GLN A 82 -6.38 -6.60 -5.84
CA GLN A 82 -6.52 -7.98 -6.32
C GLN A 82 -7.92 -8.54 -6.06
N GLU A 83 -8.49 -8.28 -4.90
CA GLU A 83 -9.86 -8.67 -4.55
C GLU A 83 -10.88 -8.01 -5.49
N ALA A 84 -10.73 -6.71 -5.74
CA ALA A 84 -11.61 -5.98 -6.66
C ALA A 84 -11.50 -6.51 -8.10
N TRP A 85 -10.30 -6.91 -8.53
CA TRP A 85 -10.12 -7.60 -9.81
C TRP A 85 -10.81 -8.96 -9.84
N ALA A 86 -10.66 -9.78 -8.81
CA ALA A 86 -11.32 -11.08 -8.73
C ALA A 86 -12.85 -10.96 -8.82
N GLN A 87 -13.45 -9.92 -8.27
CA GLN A 87 -14.89 -9.65 -8.41
C GLN A 87 -15.28 -9.37 -9.85
N ILE A 88 -14.46 -8.65 -10.61
CA ILE A 88 -14.67 -8.46 -12.05
C ILE A 88 -14.57 -9.80 -12.77
N ASP A 89 -13.51 -10.55 -12.52
CA ASP A 89 -13.23 -11.81 -13.21
C ASP A 89 -14.38 -12.83 -13.08
N VAL A 90 -14.96 -12.92 -11.88
CA VAL A 90 -16.15 -13.75 -11.64
C VAL A 90 -17.33 -13.34 -12.53
N GLN A 91 -17.56 -12.04 -12.74
CA GLN A 91 -18.65 -11.58 -13.60
C GLN A 91 -18.33 -11.77 -15.09
N LEU A 92 -17.07 -11.64 -15.48
CA LEU A 92 -16.62 -11.95 -16.84
C LEU A 92 -16.83 -13.43 -17.17
N GLN A 93 -16.48 -14.30 -16.23
CA GLN A 93 -16.70 -15.74 -16.36
C GLN A 93 -18.22 -16.06 -16.48
N ARG A 94 -19.06 -15.47 -15.61
CA ARG A 94 -20.51 -15.64 -15.70
C ARG A 94 -21.06 -15.24 -17.05
N ARG A 95 -20.62 -14.08 -17.60
CA ARG A 95 -21.00 -13.66 -18.95
C ARG A 95 -20.59 -14.69 -19.98
N ASN A 96 -19.36 -15.16 -19.91
CA ASN A 96 -18.79 -16.13 -20.83
C ASN A 96 -19.56 -17.45 -20.83
N ASP A 97 -20.09 -17.86 -19.66
CA ASP A 97 -20.88 -19.10 -19.48
C ASP A 97 -22.33 -18.96 -20.00
N LEU A 98 -22.88 -17.75 -20.05
CA LEU A 98 -24.22 -17.49 -20.59
C LEU A 98 -24.25 -17.45 -22.12
N VAL A 99 -23.14 -17.14 -22.77
CA VAL A 99 -23.06 -16.96 -24.25
C VAL A 99 -23.48 -18.23 -25.03
N PRO A 100 -23.04 -19.45 -24.71
CA PRO A 100 -23.45 -20.63 -25.44
C PRO A 100 -24.98 -20.84 -25.43
N ASN A 101 -25.62 -20.60 -24.29
CA ASN A 101 -27.08 -20.74 -24.15
C ASN A 101 -27.81 -19.71 -25.00
N LEU A 102 -27.31 -18.46 -25.03
CA LEU A 102 -27.86 -17.42 -25.88
C LEU A 102 -27.73 -17.80 -27.35
N VAL A 103 -26.54 -18.25 -27.79
CA VAL A 103 -26.30 -18.64 -29.19
C VAL A 103 -27.22 -19.81 -29.62
N GLU A 104 -27.37 -20.85 -28.78
CA GLU A 104 -28.27 -21.97 -29.10
C GLU A 104 -29.73 -21.53 -29.19
N THR A 105 -30.17 -20.63 -28.28
CA THR A 105 -31.54 -20.08 -28.33
C THR A 105 -31.75 -19.28 -29.61
N VAL A 106 -30.83 -18.40 -30.01
CA VAL A 106 -30.95 -17.55 -31.19
C VAL A 106 -30.88 -18.39 -32.47
N LYS A 107 -30.00 -19.40 -32.53
CA LYS A 107 -29.80 -20.29 -33.68
C LYS A 107 -31.09 -21.01 -34.08
N GLY A 108 -31.97 -21.31 -33.13
CA GLY A 108 -33.29 -21.93 -33.42
C GLY A 108 -34.19 -21.05 -34.29
N TYR A 109 -34.07 -19.73 -34.20
CA TYR A 109 -34.94 -18.75 -34.85
C TYR A 109 -34.23 -17.99 -35.98
N ALA A 110 -32.96 -17.66 -35.88
CA ALA A 110 -32.19 -16.84 -36.80
C ALA A 110 -31.17 -17.68 -37.58
N LYS A 111 -31.65 -18.61 -38.40
CA LYS A 111 -30.82 -19.56 -39.17
C LYS A 111 -29.90 -18.91 -40.21
N HIS A 112 -30.22 -17.71 -40.67
CA HIS A 112 -29.45 -16.98 -41.69
C HIS A 112 -28.29 -16.16 -41.08
N GLU A 113 -28.23 -16.00 -39.78
CA GLU A 113 -27.26 -15.14 -39.05
C GLU A 113 -26.06 -15.92 -38.50
N GLN A 114 -25.63 -16.96 -39.22
CA GLN A 114 -24.56 -17.85 -38.76
C GLN A 114 -23.23 -17.13 -38.59
N GLU A 115 -22.95 -16.09 -39.34
CA GLU A 115 -21.70 -15.32 -39.27
C GLU A 115 -21.62 -14.58 -37.91
N THR A 116 -22.67 -13.85 -37.56
CA THR A 116 -22.76 -13.14 -36.27
C THR A 116 -22.61 -14.07 -35.08
N LEU A 117 -23.33 -15.22 -35.14
CA LEU A 117 -23.26 -16.23 -34.05
C LEU A 117 -21.85 -16.84 -33.93
N THR A 118 -21.21 -17.14 -35.07
CA THR A 118 -19.85 -17.69 -35.12
C THR A 118 -18.84 -16.69 -34.55
N GLN A 119 -18.99 -15.42 -34.86
CA GLN A 119 -18.12 -14.36 -34.34
C GLN A 119 -18.22 -14.25 -32.81
N VAL A 120 -19.43 -14.29 -32.27
CA VAL A 120 -19.65 -14.26 -30.80
C VAL A 120 -19.01 -15.48 -30.13
N ILE A 121 -19.16 -16.68 -30.70
CA ILE A 121 -18.53 -17.91 -30.19
C ILE A 121 -16.98 -17.78 -30.26
N ALA A 122 -16.42 -17.23 -31.32
CA ALA A 122 -14.99 -17.03 -31.44
C ALA A 122 -14.44 -16.08 -30.38
N MET A 123 -15.12 -14.93 -30.14
CA MET A 123 -14.76 -13.99 -29.08
C MET A 123 -14.86 -14.60 -27.68
N ARG A 124 -15.92 -15.37 -27.43
CA ARG A 124 -16.11 -16.12 -26.19
C ARG A 124 -14.96 -17.10 -25.96
N ASN A 125 -14.58 -17.87 -26.99
CA ASN A 125 -13.47 -18.82 -26.90
C ASN A 125 -12.11 -18.12 -26.69
N GLN A 126 -11.91 -16.98 -27.31
CA GLN A 126 -10.73 -16.15 -27.09
C GLN A 126 -10.59 -15.80 -25.60
N ILE A 127 -11.67 -15.30 -24.96
CA ILE A 127 -11.68 -14.95 -23.53
C ILE A 127 -11.46 -16.20 -22.68
N ALA A 128 -12.12 -17.34 -23.00
CA ALA A 128 -11.99 -18.58 -22.25
C ALA A 128 -10.56 -19.17 -22.28
N ASN A 129 -9.83 -18.91 -23.36
CA ASN A 129 -8.44 -19.36 -23.55
C ASN A 129 -7.40 -18.38 -23.02
N MET A 130 -7.82 -17.20 -22.53
CA MET A 130 -6.92 -16.26 -21.86
C MET A 130 -6.46 -16.86 -20.52
N GLY A 131 -5.14 -17.05 -20.39
CA GLY A 131 -4.54 -17.57 -19.16
C GLY A 131 -4.59 -16.58 -17.98
N SER A 132 -4.10 -17.03 -16.86
CA SER A 132 -3.94 -16.19 -15.65
C SER A 132 -2.89 -15.09 -15.82
N ASP A 133 -2.02 -15.20 -16.84
CA ASP A 133 -0.90 -14.29 -17.08
C ASP A 133 -1.30 -13.05 -17.92
N VAL A 134 -2.54 -13.04 -18.42
CA VAL A 134 -3.08 -11.92 -19.21
C VAL A 134 -3.41 -10.75 -18.28
N SER A 135 -3.03 -9.54 -18.71
CA SER A 135 -3.29 -8.35 -17.91
C SER A 135 -4.79 -8.07 -17.72
N PRO A 136 -5.20 -7.44 -16.60
CA PRO A 136 -6.57 -6.99 -16.39
C PRO A 136 -7.13 -6.14 -17.54
N GLN A 137 -6.28 -5.31 -18.14
CA GLN A 137 -6.61 -4.47 -19.29
C GLN A 137 -7.01 -5.28 -20.48
N GLU A 138 -6.19 -6.23 -20.92
CA GLU A 138 -6.42 -7.04 -22.11
C GLU A 138 -7.68 -7.91 -21.94
N LYS A 139 -7.87 -8.49 -20.78
CA LYS A 139 -9.06 -9.30 -20.48
C LYS A 139 -10.34 -8.46 -20.51
N MET A 140 -10.27 -7.22 -19.98
CA MET A 140 -11.40 -6.30 -20.01
C MET A 140 -11.69 -5.81 -21.43
N GLU A 141 -10.68 -5.56 -22.25
CA GLU A 141 -10.86 -5.14 -23.66
C GLU A 141 -11.54 -6.24 -24.48
N ALA A 142 -11.07 -7.48 -24.39
CA ALA A 142 -11.72 -8.63 -25.02
C ALA A 142 -13.17 -8.78 -24.56
N SER A 143 -13.45 -8.59 -23.29
CA SER A 143 -14.82 -8.62 -22.76
C SER A 143 -15.69 -7.47 -23.26
N ASN A 144 -15.14 -6.27 -23.46
CA ASN A 144 -15.86 -5.15 -24.07
C ASN A 144 -16.23 -5.43 -25.54
N GLN A 145 -15.33 -6.08 -26.30
CA GLN A 145 -15.60 -6.51 -27.67
C GLN A 145 -16.76 -7.53 -27.69
N LEU A 146 -16.75 -8.51 -26.80
CA LEU A 146 -17.85 -9.47 -26.64
C LEU A 146 -19.16 -8.76 -26.29
N SER A 147 -19.14 -7.74 -25.41
CA SER A 147 -20.34 -6.95 -25.10
C SER A 147 -20.92 -6.24 -26.33
N GLY A 148 -20.05 -5.70 -27.19
CA GLY A 148 -20.47 -5.11 -28.46
C GLY A 148 -21.15 -6.12 -29.37
N ALA A 149 -20.59 -7.33 -29.52
CA ALA A 149 -21.16 -8.40 -30.31
C ALA A 149 -22.52 -8.92 -29.77
N LEU A 150 -22.65 -9.00 -28.43
CA LEU A 150 -23.92 -9.35 -27.76
C LEU A 150 -25.02 -8.30 -28.02
N LYS A 151 -24.67 -7.00 -28.00
CA LYS A 151 -25.63 -5.93 -28.38
C LYS A 151 -26.14 -6.11 -29.81
N THR A 152 -25.27 -6.55 -30.71
CA THR A 152 -25.67 -6.84 -32.11
C THR A 152 -26.68 -8.00 -32.14
N ILE A 153 -26.50 -9.07 -31.36
CA ILE A 153 -27.48 -10.16 -31.27
C ILE A 153 -28.82 -9.65 -30.69
N PHE A 154 -28.82 -8.79 -29.69
CA PHE A 154 -30.06 -8.21 -29.16
C PHE A 154 -30.77 -7.31 -30.15
N ALA A 155 -30.03 -6.52 -30.93
CA ALA A 155 -30.59 -5.70 -32.00
C ALA A 155 -31.18 -6.60 -33.13
N LEU A 156 -30.51 -7.70 -33.47
CA LEU A 156 -30.99 -8.67 -34.44
C LEU A 156 -32.34 -9.29 -34.02
N ALA A 157 -32.51 -9.58 -32.74
CA ALA A 157 -33.77 -10.16 -32.23
C ALA A 157 -35.00 -9.28 -32.48
N GLU A 158 -34.82 -7.96 -32.69
CA GLU A 158 -35.91 -7.05 -33.09
C GLU A 158 -36.50 -7.41 -34.45
N SER A 159 -35.74 -8.06 -35.34
CA SER A 159 -36.19 -8.53 -36.67
C SER A 159 -36.87 -9.90 -36.61
N TYR A 160 -36.87 -10.60 -35.49
CA TYR A 160 -37.41 -11.94 -35.28
C TYR A 160 -38.42 -11.95 -34.13
N PRO A 161 -39.73 -11.65 -34.42
CA PRO A 161 -40.77 -11.52 -33.38
C PRO A 161 -40.92 -12.78 -32.48
N ASP A 162 -40.78 -13.97 -33.05
CA ASP A 162 -40.86 -15.21 -32.28
C ASP A 162 -39.71 -15.42 -31.32
N LEU A 163 -38.48 -14.97 -31.67
CA LEU A 163 -37.34 -14.97 -30.80
C LEU A 163 -37.52 -13.95 -29.69
N LYS A 164 -37.96 -12.74 -30.01
CA LYS A 164 -38.20 -11.65 -29.07
C LYS A 164 -39.27 -12.03 -28.02
N ALA A 165 -40.24 -12.87 -28.36
CA ALA A 165 -41.28 -13.37 -27.46
C ALA A 165 -40.84 -14.62 -26.69
N ASN A 166 -39.67 -15.19 -26.96
CA ASN A 166 -39.20 -16.40 -26.29
C ASN A 166 -38.73 -16.12 -24.83
N ASP A 167 -39.34 -16.78 -23.85
CA ASP A 167 -39.04 -16.60 -22.44
C ASP A 167 -37.56 -16.89 -22.10
N SER A 168 -36.97 -17.91 -22.71
CA SER A 168 -35.55 -18.25 -22.49
C SER A 168 -34.63 -17.13 -23.00
N PHE A 169 -34.94 -16.53 -24.15
CA PHE A 169 -34.20 -15.39 -24.70
C PHE A 169 -34.31 -14.16 -23.77
N LEU A 170 -35.51 -13.82 -23.32
CA LEU A 170 -35.77 -12.71 -22.41
C LEU A 170 -35.01 -12.88 -21.09
N ASN A 171 -35.06 -14.07 -20.49
CA ASN A 171 -34.31 -14.37 -19.27
C ASN A 171 -32.79 -14.23 -19.47
N LEU A 172 -32.23 -14.73 -20.59
CA LEU A 172 -30.81 -14.60 -20.89
C LEU A 172 -30.42 -13.16 -21.15
N GLN A 173 -31.26 -12.37 -21.80
CA GLN A 173 -31.03 -10.93 -22.01
C GLN A 173 -31.01 -10.18 -20.69
N GLU A 174 -31.95 -10.48 -19.76
CA GLU A 174 -31.95 -9.89 -18.43
C GLU A 174 -30.70 -10.27 -17.62
N GLU A 175 -30.32 -11.55 -17.60
CA GLU A 175 -29.11 -12.04 -16.93
C GLU A 175 -27.82 -11.40 -17.45
N LEU A 176 -27.72 -11.27 -18.79
CA LEU A 176 -26.56 -10.60 -19.41
C LEU A 176 -26.52 -9.11 -19.10
N THR A 177 -27.69 -8.45 -19.09
CA THR A 177 -27.80 -7.04 -18.69
C THR A 177 -27.42 -6.83 -17.23
N ASN A 178 -27.90 -7.70 -16.35
CA ASN A 178 -27.55 -7.67 -14.93
C ASN A 178 -26.05 -7.91 -14.71
N THR A 179 -25.45 -8.82 -15.48
CA THR A 179 -24.02 -9.11 -15.44
C THR A 179 -23.20 -7.89 -15.91
N GLU A 180 -23.63 -7.20 -16.99
CA GLU A 180 -23.00 -5.95 -17.47
C GLU A 180 -23.01 -4.87 -16.40
N ASN A 181 -24.14 -4.66 -15.72
CA ASN A 181 -24.26 -3.71 -14.63
C ASN A 181 -23.31 -4.04 -13.47
N LYS A 182 -23.19 -5.34 -13.10
CA LYS A 182 -22.27 -5.80 -12.07
C LYS A 182 -20.81 -5.59 -12.47
N ILE A 183 -20.45 -5.85 -13.74
CA ILE A 183 -19.10 -5.58 -14.25
C ILE A 183 -18.80 -4.09 -14.19
N SER A 184 -19.74 -3.23 -14.59
CA SER A 184 -19.57 -1.78 -14.52
C SER A 184 -19.32 -1.29 -13.10
N TYR A 185 -20.09 -1.78 -12.12
CA TYR A 185 -19.89 -1.47 -10.70
C TYR A 185 -18.54 -2.00 -10.17
N ALA A 186 -18.20 -3.25 -10.47
CA ALA A 186 -16.94 -3.85 -10.03
C ALA A 186 -15.72 -3.13 -10.64
N ARG A 187 -15.81 -2.66 -11.90
CA ARG A 187 -14.78 -1.82 -12.55
C ARG A 187 -14.57 -0.51 -11.79
N GLN A 188 -15.66 0.14 -11.37
CA GLN A 188 -15.56 1.37 -10.57
C GLN A 188 -14.87 1.12 -9.22
N LEU A 189 -15.19 0.00 -8.56
CA LEU A 189 -14.56 -0.40 -7.31
C LEU A 189 -13.05 -0.69 -7.50
N TYR A 190 -12.70 -1.42 -8.56
CA TYR A 190 -11.31 -1.68 -8.93
C TYR A 190 -10.53 -0.37 -9.15
N ASN A 191 -11.04 0.52 -9.99
CA ASN A 191 -10.39 1.80 -10.25
C ASN A 191 -10.22 2.66 -8.99
N SER A 192 -11.21 2.64 -8.09
CA SER A 192 -11.11 3.32 -6.78
C SER A 192 -10.02 2.71 -5.91
N SER A 193 -9.89 1.38 -5.89
CA SER A 193 -8.87 0.66 -5.13
C SER A 193 -7.47 0.95 -5.69
N VAL A 194 -7.31 0.90 -7.02
CA VAL A 194 -6.07 1.25 -7.73
C VAL A 194 -5.67 2.70 -7.46
N ALA A 195 -6.63 3.64 -7.51
CA ALA A 195 -6.36 5.05 -7.22
C ALA A 195 -5.81 5.24 -5.80
N ARG A 196 -6.44 4.64 -4.79
CA ARG A 196 -5.99 4.70 -3.39
C ARG A 196 -4.60 4.10 -3.21
N TYR A 197 -4.37 2.92 -3.78
CA TYR A 197 -3.07 2.27 -3.75
C TYR A 197 -2.00 3.13 -4.41
N ASN A 198 -2.23 3.64 -5.63
CA ASN A 198 -1.29 4.49 -6.35
C ASN A 198 -0.99 5.80 -5.61
N ILE A 199 -1.97 6.40 -4.94
CA ILE A 199 -1.75 7.57 -4.07
C ILE A 199 -0.83 7.19 -2.92
N SER A 200 -1.08 6.08 -2.25
CA SER A 200 -0.29 5.65 -1.08
C SER A 200 1.18 5.39 -1.41
N ILE A 201 1.48 4.72 -2.54
CA ILE A 201 2.86 4.46 -2.98
C ILE A 201 3.61 5.72 -3.45
N GLN A 202 2.88 6.81 -3.78
CA GLN A 202 3.46 8.07 -4.22
C GLN A 202 3.56 9.10 -3.09
N SER A 203 2.83 8.91 -1.99
CA SER A 203 2.77 9.85 -0.86
C SER A 203 4.01 9.78 0.02
N ILE A 204 4.51 10.94 0.47
CA ILE A 204 5.61 11.02 1.44
C ILE A 204 5.02 10.84 2.85
N PRO A 205 5.63 10.05 3.72
CA PRO A 205 6.91 9.34 3.57
C PRO A 205 6.76 7.88 3.08
N THR A 206 5.54 7.40 2.78
CA THR A 206 5.24 6.01 2.41
C THR A 206 5.94 5.57 1.11
N ASN A 207 6.22 6.50 0.20
CA ASN A 207 6.93 6.24 -1.05
C ASN A 207 8.32 5.63 -0.85
N ILE A 208 8.99 5.95 0.27
CA ILE A 208 10.30 5.39 0.62
C ILE A 208 10.13 3.88 0.88
N ILE A 209 9.13 3.51 1.68
CA ILE A 209 8.82 2.12 2.00
C ILE A 209 8.34 1.37 0.75
N ALA A 210 7.55 2.02 -0.10
CA ALA A 210 7.09 1.45 -1.37
C ALA A 210 8.26 1.10 -2.30
N GLY A 211 9.26 1.99 -2.41
CA GLY A 211 10.47 1.75 -3.20
C GLY A 211 11.28 0.56 -2.70
N PHE A 212 11.51 0.45 -1.39
CA PHE A 212 12.22 -0.68 -0.79
C PHE A 212 11.43 -2.00 -0.87
N GLY A 213 10.10 -1.93 -0.77
CA GLY A 213 9.23 -3.10 -0.83
C GLY A 213 8.89 -3.58 -2.25
N GLY A 214 9.36 -2.89 -3.30
CA GLY A 214 9.09 -3.25 -4.68
C GLY A 214 7.63 -3.06 -5.11
N PHE A 215 6.90 -2.13 -4.45
CA PHE A 215 5.54 -1.80 -4.84
C PHE A 215 5.53 -0.89 -6.06
N THR A 216 4.93 -1.36 -7.15
CA THR A 216 4.78 -0.65 -8.42
C THR A 216 3.36 -0.13 -8.58
N LYS A 217 3.19 0.86 -9.47
CA LYS A 217 1.85 1.36 -9.82
C LYS A 217 1.04 0.30 -10.53
N GLU A 218 -0.24 0.22 -10.19
CA GLU A 218 -1.22 -0.57 -10.91
C GLU A 218 -1.98 0.33 -11.91
N GLU A 219 -2.40 -0.24 -13.03
CA GLU A 219 -3.12 0.48 -14.07
C GLU A 219 -4.63 0.46 -13.83
N MET A 220 -5.28 1.58 -14.14
CA MET A 220 -6.73 1.69 -14.08
C MET A 220 -7.35 1.13 -15.36
N LEU A 221 -8.48 0.47 -15.21
CA LEU A 221 -9.27 0.00 -16.35
C LEU A 221 -9.92 1.18 -17.07
N GLU A 222 -9.77 1.24 -18.38
CA GLU A 222 -10.39 2.28 -19.19
C GLU A 222 -11.91 2.15 -19.23
N THR A 223 -12.58 3.30 -19.26
CA THR A 223 -14.02 3.36 -19.51
C THR A 223 -14.26 3.23 -21.00
N PRO A 224 -15.19 2.37 -21.46
CA PRO A 224 -15.53 2.26 -22.88
C PRO A 224 -15.84 3.62 -23.51
N VAL A 225 -15.32 3.87 -24.69
CA VAL A 225 -15.45 5.15 -25.40
C VAL A 225 -16.93 5.54 -25.61
N GLU A 226 -17.80 4.55 -25.75
CA GLU A 226 -19.25 4.75 -25.88
C GLU A 226 -19.90 5.37 -24.66
N ALA A 227 -19.41 5.05 -23.46
CA ALA A 227 -19.91 5.63 -22.20
C ALA A 227 -19.45 7.08 -21.99
N ARG A 228 -18.50 7.59 -22.78
CA ARG A 228 -18.01 8.98 -22.74
C ARG A 228 -18.81 9.92 -23.65
N LYS A 229 -19.65 9.37 -24.55
CA LYS A 229 -20.50 10.21 -25.41
C LYS A 229 -21.63 10.81 -24.60
N VAL A 230 -21.68 12.13 -24.53
CA VAL A 230 -22.80 12.86 -23.94
C VAL A 230 -24.05 12.58 -24.80
N PRO A 231 -25.18 12.14 -24.20
CA PRO A 231 -26.41 11.96 -24.94
C PRO A 231 -26.84 13.32 -25.54
N GLU A 232 -26.97 13.40 -26.87
CA GLU A 232 -27.60 14.56 -27.52
C GLU A 232 -29.09 14.53 -27.17
N VAL A 233 -29.50 15.42 -26.27
CA VAL A 233 -30.91 15.63 -26.00
C VAL A 233 -31.42 16.59 -27.09
N LYS A 234 -32.13 16.07 -28.10
CA LYS A 234 -32.90 16.88 -29.03
C LYS A 234 -34.29 17.10 -28.43
N PHE A 235 -34.58 18.34 -28.14
CA PHE A 235 -35.92 18.80 -27.75
C PHE A 235 -36.79 19.04 -29.01
#